data_166739433897dbe5fe6e66a82516462d
#
_entry.id   166739433897dbe5fe6e66a82516462d
#
_cell.length_a   1.000
_cell.length_b   1.000
_cell.length_c   1.000
_cell.angle_alpha   90.00
_cell.angle_beta   90.00
_cell.angle_gamma   90.00
#
_symmetry.space_group_name_H-M   'P 1'
#
loop_
_entity.id
_entity.type
_entity.pdbx_description
1 polymer ?
#
loop_
_entity_poly.entity_id
_entity_poly.type
_entity_poly.pdbx_seq_one_letter_code
_entity_poly.pdbx_strand_id
1 'polypeptide(L)'
;AELFHHKSQDLSELTKVLFERGIRSVLVEAGPTLGTAMIQAGLIDELAIFTAPKILGAGPNFIEQIGIDSITQALALELIEIAQFGADIMTRYRLPELAVR
;
A
#
# COMPACT_ATOMS: atom_id res chain seq x y z
N ALA A 1 -12.11 14.11 -12.71
CA ALA A 1 -10.86 13.95 -11.96
C ALA A 1 -9.93 15.12 -12.20
N GLU A 2 -9.19 15.51 -11.18
CA GLU A 2 -8.21 16.58 -11.27
C GLU A 2 -6.82 15.96 -11.46
N LEU A 3 -6.08 16.44 -12.48
CA LEU A 3 -4.72 16.03 -12.69
C LEU A 3 -3.80 16.92 -11.85
N PHE A 4 -3.03 16.29 -10.98
CA PHE A 4 -2.04 16.95 -10.16
C PHE A 4 -0.67 16.41 -10.48
N HIS A 5 0.28 17.28 -10.81
CA HIS A 5 1.65 16.91 -11.11
C HIS A 5 2.60 17.40 -10.03
N HIS A 6 3.38 16.49 -9.48
CA HIS A 6 4.35 16.78 -8.43
C HIS A 6 5.74 16.39 -8.90
N LYS A 7 6.69 17.32 -8.83
CA LYS A 7 8.03 17.11 -9.38
C LYS A 7 8.99 16.44 -8.43
N SER A 8 8.74 16.54 -7.13
CA SER A 8 9.61 15.92 -6.13
C SER A 8 9.38 14.41 -6.08
N GLN A 9 10.44 13.65 -5.80
CA GLN A 9 10.35 12.23 -5.55
C GLN A 9 10.19 11.92 -4.06
N ASP A 10 10.11 12.95 -3.23
CA ASP A 10 9.88 12.79 -1.80
C ASP A 10 8.38 12.54 -1.56
N LEU A 11 8.04 11.31 -1.22
CA LEU A 11 6.65 10.90 -1.02
C LEU A 11 6.03 11.57 0.21
N SER A 12 6.82 11.85 1.24
CA SER A 12 6.31 12.55 2.42
C SER A 12 5.92 13.98 2.09
N GLU A 13 6.70 14.64 1.23
CA GLU A 13 6.36 15.97 0.75
C GLU A 13 5.08 15.95 -0.09
N LEU A 14 4.92 14.94 -0.93
CA LEU A 14 3.72 14.80 -1.73
C LEU A 14 2.47 14.67 -0.85
N THR A 15 2.50 13.83 0.16
CA THR A 15 1.35 13.65 1.06
C THR A 15 1.04 14.92 1.81
N LYS A 16 2.06 15.68 2.20
CA LYS A 16 1.87 16.98 2.86
C LYS A 16 1.17 17.97 1.94
N VAL A 17 1.59 18.04 0.67
CA VAL A 17 0.97 18.92 -0.32
C VAL A 17 -0.49 18.54 -0.53
N LEU A 18 -0.79 17.26 -0.63
CA LEU A 18 -2.17 16.81 -0.79
C LEU A 18 -3.03 17.18 0.42
N PHE A 19 -2.49 17.02 1.62
CA PHE A 19 -3.20 17.43 2.83
C PHE A 19 -3.48 18.94 2.85
N GLU A 20 -2.52 19.74 2.45
CA GLU A 20 -2.69 21.20 2.39
C GLU A 20 -3.77 21.61 1.37
N ARG A 21 -4.04 20.78 0.38
CA ARG A 21 -5.12 20.98 -0.60
C ARG A 21 -6.47 20.47 -0.12
N GLY A 22 -6.56 20.01 1.13
CA GLY A 22 -7.80 19.54 1.71
C GLY A 22 -8.13 18.08 1.43
N ILE A 23 -7.19 17.32 0.87
CA ILE A 23 -7.39 15.90 0.57
C ILE A 23 -7.14 15.11 1.85
N ARG A 24 -8.17 14.36 2.29
CA ARG A 24 -8.13 13.60 3.55
C ARG A 24 -7.86 12.13 3.36
N SER A 25 -8.12 11.61 2.16
CA SER A 25 -8.01 10.19 1.87
C SER A 25 -7.54 10.01 0.44
N VAL A 26 -6.60 9.10 0.23
CA VAL A 26 -6.04 8.81 -1.09
C VAL A 26 -6.03 7.30 -1.29
N LEU A 27 -6.59 6.85 -2.41
CA LEU A 27 -6.45 5.48 -2.85
C LEU A 27 -5.26 5.40 -3.80
N VAL A 28 -4.30 4.52 -3.47
CA VAL A 28 -3.11 4.33 -4.28
C VAL A 28 -3.20 2.99 -5.00
N GLU A 29 -3.27 3.03 -6.32
CA GLU A 29 -3.21 1.84 -7.16
C GLU A 29 -1.84 1.83 -7.84
N ALA A 30 -0.85 1.33 -7.13
CA ALA A 30 0.52 1.41 -7.57
C ALA A 30 1.08 0.04 -7.94
N GLY A 31 2.07 0.03 -8.81
CA GLY A 31 2.89 -1.15 -9.03
C GLY A 31 3.80 -1.41 -7.83
N PRO A 32 4.59 -2.52 -7.88
CA PRO A 32 5.38 -2.94 -6.72
C PRO A 32 6.39 -1.90 -6.25
N THR A 33 6.99 -1.15 -7.18
CA THR A 33 8.03 -0.18 -6.82
C THR A 33 7.50 0.97 -5.98
N LEU A 34 6.42 1.62 -6.44
CA LEU A 34 5.84 2.73 -5.70
C LEU A 34 5.16 2.25 -4.42
N GLY A 35 4.44 1.13 -4.49
CA GLY A 35 3.79 0.56 -3.31
C GLY A 35 4.78 0.22 -2.21
N THR A 36 5.91 -0.40 -2.57
CA THR A 36 6.98 -0.73 -1.63
C THR A 36 7.56 0.54 -1.00
N ALA A 37 7.86 1.55 -1.84
CA ALA A 37 8.41 2.81 -1.35
C ALA A 37 7.48 3.51 -0.36
N MET A 38 6.18 3.49 -0.63
CA MET A 38 5.20 4.09 0.27
C MET A 38 5.09 3.34 1.59
N ILE A 39 5.15 2.00 1.57
CA ILE A 39 5.15 1.21 2.79
C ILE A 39 6.39 1.50 3.62
N GLN A 40 7.56 1.52 2.99
CA GLN A 40 8.82 1.82 3.68
C GLN A 40 8.84 3.22 4.28
N ALA A 41 8.19 4.18 3.63
CA ALA A 41 8.10 5.54 4.13
C ALA A 41 7.05 5.72 5.24
N GLY A 42 6.29 4.66 5.55
CA GLY A 42 5.26 4.73 6.58
C GLY A 42 4.04 5.55 6.17
N LEU A 43 3.75 5.63 4.89
CA LEU A 43 2.68 6.48 4.36
C LEU A 43 1.38 5.73 4.07
N ILE A 44 1.37 4.41 4.24
CA ILE A 44 0.19 3.57 3.98
C ILE A 44 -0.49 3.25 5.30
N ASP A 45 -1.75 3.58 5.42
CA ASP A 45 -2.56 3.27 6.60
C ASP A 45 -3.26 1.93 6.48
N GLU A 46 -3.77 1.62 5.29
CA GLU A 46 -4.52 0.40 5.02
C GLU A 46 -4.09 -0.21 3.70
N LEU A 47 -4.16 -1.54 3.65
CA LEU A 47 -3.87 -2.33 2.46
C LEU A 47 -5.08 -3.18 2.12
N ALA A 48 -5.58 -3.05 0.88
CA ALA A 48 -6.63 -3.90 0.38
C ALA A 48 -6.05 -4.85 -0.67
N ILE A 49 -6.25 -6.15 -0.48
CA ILE A 49 -5.76 -7.18 -1.38
C ILE A 49 -6.95 -7.90 -2.00
N PHE A 50 -6.99 -7.91 -3.32
CA PHE A 50 -8.00 -8.65 -4.08
C PHE A 50 -7.38 -9.94 -4.62
N THR A 51 -8.00 -11.06 -4.31
CA THR A 51 -7.52 -12.37 -4.73
C THR A 51 -8.55 -13.00 -5.66
N ALA A 52 -8.14 -13.25 -6.90
CA ALA A 52 -8.95 -13.98 -7.86
C ALA A 52 -8.68 -15.50 -7.74
N PRO A 53 -9.66 -16.36 -8.02
CA PRO A 53 -9.47 -17.80 -7.94
C PRO A 53 -8.73 -18.32 -9.19
N LYS A 54 -7.50 -17.86 -9.41
CA LYS A 54 -6.68 -18.20 -10.56
C LYS A 54 -5.24 -18.37 -10.13
N ILE A 55 -4.56 -19.30 -10.79
CA ILE A 55 -3.14 -19.56 -10.56
C ILE A 55 -2.40 -19.16 -11.82
N LEU A 56 -1.48 -18.19 -11.69
CA LEU A 56 -0.70 -17.71 -12.83
C LEU A 56 0.74 -18.22 -12.83
N GLY A 57 1.22 -18.66 -11.68
CA GLY A 57 2.62 -19.04 -11.52
C GLY A 57 3.52 -17.87 -11.23
N ALA A 58 4.73 -17.88 -11.76
CA ALA A 58 5.72 -16.83 -11.49
C ALA A 58 5.36 -15.51 -12.16
N GLY A 59 5.70 -14.42 -11.52
CA GLY A 59 5.48 -13.07 -12.03
C GLY A 59 5.94 -12.03 -11.01
N PRO A 60 5.74 -10.73 -11.28
CA PRO A 60 6.08 -9.69 -10.31
C PRO A 60 5.25 -9.85 -9.03
N ASN A 61 5.90 -9.66 -7.90
CA ASN A 61 5.22 -9.60 -6.61
C ASN A 61 4.56 -8.24 -6.44
N PHE A 62 3.54 -8.16 -5.56
CA PHE A 62 2.91 -6.86 -5.32
C PHE A 62 3.78 -5.96 -4.42
N ILE A 63 4.71 -6.53 -3.67
CA ILE A 63 5.68 -5.81 -2.82
C ILE A 63 7.07 -6.32 -3.13
N GLU A 64 8.04 -5.41 -3.23
CA GLU A 64 9.44 -5.72 -3.40
C GLU A 64 10.14 -5.90 -2.05
N GLN A 65 11.45 -6.10 -2.07
CA GLN A 65 12.24 -6.26 -0.87
C GLN A 65 12.14 -5.03 0.04
N ILE A 66 11.77 -5.26 1.31
CA ILE A 66 11.66 -4.19 2.31
C ILE A 66 12.62 -4.40 3.49
N GLY A 67 13.65 -5.26 3.31
CA GLY A 67 14.67 -5.48 4.32
C GLY A 67 14.29 -6.50 5.39
N ILE A 68 13.30 -7.34 5.12
CA ILE A 68 12.87 -8.39 6.05
C ILE A 68 13.53 -9.69 5.67
N ASP A 69 14.36 -10.24 6.59
CA ASP A 69 15.14 -11.45 6.35
C ASP A 69 14.59 -12.68 7.09
N SER A 70 13.69 -12.48 8.04
CA SER A 70 13.13 -13.60 8.80
C SER A 70 11.67 -13.32 9.13
N ILE A 71 10.93 -14.40 9.45
CA ILE A 71 9.51 -14.29 9.79
C ILE A 71 9.27 -13.42 11.04
N THR A 72 10.25 -13.36 11.95
CA THR A 72 10.12 -12.55 13.16
C THR A 72 10.17 -11.05 12.87
N GLN A 73 10.70 -10.65 11.71
CA GLN A 73 10.77 -9.26 11.27
C GLN A 73 9.57 -8.87 10.42
N ALA A 74 8.70 -9.82 10.06
CA ALA A 74 7.57 -9.55 9.18
C ALA A 74 6.67 -8.46 9.76
N LEU A 75 6.10 -7.64 8.87
CA LEU A 75 5.11 -6.66 9.28
C LEU A 75 3.81 -7.39 9.65
N ALA A 76 3.38 -7.24 10.89
CA ALA A 76 2.13 -7.82 11.35
C ALA A 76 0.99 -6.88 10.99
N LEU A 77 0.03 -7.38 10.22
CA LEU A 77 -1.13 -6.60 9.78
C LEU A 77 -2.34 -6.95 10.63
N GLU A 78 -3.21 -5.97 10.86
CA GLU A 78 -4.49 -6.21 11.52
C GLU A 78 -5.57 -6.39 10.46
N LEU A 79 -6.22 -7.55 10.44
CA LEU A 79 -7.33 -7.81 9.52
C LEU A 79 -8.54 -6.98 9.95
N ILE A 80 -9.04 -6.14 9.04
CA ILE A 80 -10.18 -5.26 9.32
C ILE A 80 -11.45 -5.79 8.67
N GLU A 81 -11.35 -6.31 7.44
CA GLU A 81 -12.53 -6.67 6.68
C GLU A 81 -12.22 -7.77 5.68
N ILE A 82 -13.19 -8.65 5.47
CA ILE A 82 -13.19 -9.64 4.40
C ILE A 82 -14.50 -9.44 3.64
N ALA A 83 -14.43 -9.32 2.32
CA ALA A 83 -15.61 -9.16 1.48
C ALA A 83 -15.45 -9.97 0.20
N GLN A 84 -16.56 -10.37 -0.36
CA GLN A 84 -16.59 -11.11 -1.62
C GLN A 84 -17.20 -10.23 -2.72
N PHE A 85 -16.52 -10.15 -3.84
CA PHE A 85 -16.96 -9.42 -5.00
C PHE A 85 -16.99 -10.38 -6.19
N GLY A 86 -18.16 -10.95 -6.47
CA GLY A 86 -18.27 -12.02 -7.47
C GLY A 86 -17.47 -13.23 -7.02
N ALA A 87 -16.50 -13.66 -7.82
CA ALA A 87 -15.61 -14.77 -7.50
C ALA A 87 -14.35 -14.34 -6.74
N ASP A 88 -14.12 -13.03 -6.62
CA ASP A 88 -12.93 -12.48 -5.98
C ASP A 88 -13.17 -12.26 -4.49
N ILE A 89 -12.10 -12.39 -3.71
CA ILE A 89 -12.12 -12.07 -2.27
C ILE A 89 -11.27 -10.85 -2.05
N MET A 90 -11.80 -9.88 -1.31
CA MET A 90 -11.04 -8.72 -0.85
C MET A 90 -10.76 -8.88 0.64
N THR A 91 -9.51 -8.69 1.02
CA THR A 91 -9.13 -8.58 2.42
C THR A 91 -8.52 -7.20 2.64
N ARG A 92 -8.94 -6.54 3.72
CA ARG A 92 -8.47 -5.20 4.06
C ARG A 92 -7.78 -5.26 5.42
N TYR A 93 -6.59 -4.70 5.46
CA TYR A 93 -5.73 -4.73 6.64
C TYR A 93 -5.31 -3.33 7.04
N ARG A 94 -5.14 -3.11 8.34
CA ARG A 94 -4.45 -1.93 8.84
C ARG A 94 -2.99 -2.26 9.03
N LEU A 95 -2.11 -1.38 8.55
CA LEU A 95 -0.68 -1.54 8.74
C LEU A 95 -0.26 -1.03 10.11
N PRO A 96 0.81 -1.62 10.71
CA PRO A 96 1.34 -1.11 11.96
C PRO A 96 1.93 0.28 11.75
N GLU A 97 1.94 1.07 12.80
CA GLU A 97 2.64 2.34 12.78
C GLU A 97 4.15 2.09 12.77
N LEU A 98 4.84 2.65 11.77
CA LEU A 98 6.29 2.53 11.67
C LEU A 98 6.96 3.68 12.41
N ALA A 99 8.13 3.38 13.01
CA ALA A 99 8.86 4.37 13.79
C ALA A 99 9.39 5.51 12.92
N VAL A 100 9.64 5.27 11.65
CA VAL A 100 10.15 6.27 10.71
C VAL A 100 9.02 6.71 9.80
N ARG A 101 8.76 7.98 9.80
CA ARG A 101 7.70 8.57 9.01
C ARG A 101 8.21 9.82 8.31
#